data_dab273cb906f4684519bf308ae763cd9
#
_entry.id   dab273cb906f4684519bf308ae763cd9
#
_cell.length_a   1.000
_cell.length_b   1.000
_cell.length_c   1.000
_cell.angle_alpha   90.00
_cell.angle_beta   90.00
_cell.angle_gamma   90.00
#
_symmetry.space_group_name_H-M   'P 1'
#
loop_
_entity.id
_entity.type
_entity.pdbx_description
1 polymer ?
#
loop_
_entity_poly.entity_id
_entity_poly.type
_entity_poly.pdbx_seq_one_letter_code
_entity_poly.pdbx_strand_id
1 'polypeptide(L)'
;TAALRLRRGGARVTLVTKGVGGLQLGQGTVDVLGYTPGRVEKPYEAVKELASKHPEHPYAKIGVEAVREGIDFLREVTGDSYLLGDGETTINLPTAVGAIRPTALVPPSMIKGNLKDGDKVIVIGLAQYKDFHAGLIAQNIDRATLPGGGHASARAVVVDFEPREGEYDATGLSIARSLDNARTRRALAEGLKGFVNPGEIVALPAVLGIDNHSEVLADFTKILGAEVFEIASLPPCVPGMRLNNKLVVTAKNERVDYVLGSKVTGCKVTDGKVVSVTVGTVGAAKEIKADAVVLAGGGFESGALKLDSHGHLHETILDLPVTMPEGVKEEDLVHGDYWGSPQPLFQCGVEVDENMLVTYQGKPVHSNVYAAGGVIAGATRWQEKSGEGVALGSAIKAADAILSSVGAGAATRERN
;
A
#
# COMPACT_ATOMS: atom_id res chain seq x y z
N THR A 1 0.71 7.36 7.78
CA THR A 1 2.01 8.08 7.82
C THR A 1 1.80 9.52 8.27
N ALA A 2 1.12 10.41 7.53
CA ALA A 2 0.95 11.82 7.90
C ALA A 2 0.39 12.00 9.33
N ALA A 3 -0.65 11.26 9.70
CA ALA A 3 -1.26 11.35 11.03
C ALA A 3 -0.27 11.03 12.16
N LEU A 4 0.55 9.99 12.01
CA LEU A 4 1.58 9.63 12.99
C LEU A 4 2.71 10.65 13.02
N ARG A 5 3.18 11.13 11.86
CA ARG A 5 4.21 12.17 11.77
C ARG A 5 3.77 13.45 12.46
N LEU A 6 2.57 13.93 12.17
CA LEU A 6 1.96 15.09 12.81
C LEU A 6 1.82 14.90 14.33
N ARG A 7 1.34 13.71 14.74
CA ARG A 7 1.15 13.40 16.15
C ARG A 7 2.47 13.42 16.93
N ARG A 8 3.53 12.85 16.37
CA ARG A 8 4.88 12.89 16.95
C ARG A 8 5.48 14.28 16.95
N GLY A 9 5.12 15.13 15.99
CA GLY A 9 5.44 16.56 15.97
C GLY A 9 4.62 17.42 16.95
N GLY A 10 3.78 16.79 17.81
CA GLY A 10 3.03 17.49 18.87
C GLY A 10 1.63 17.96 18.46
N ALA A 11 1.19 17.76 17.22
CA ALA A 11 -0.15 18.13 16.78
C ALA A 11 -1.23 17.21 17.39
N ARG A 12 -2.42 17.76 17.62
CA ARG A 12 -3.62 16.97 17.86
C ARG A 12 -4.21 16.54 16.52
N VAL A 13 -4.33 15.25 16.30
CA VAL A 13 -4.72 14.68 15.00
C VAL A 13 -6.02 13.89 15.10
N THR A 14 -6.98 14.20 14.23
CA THR A 14 -8.17 13.38 13.99
C THR A 14 -8.08 12.79 12.59
N LEU A 15 -8.08 11.47 12.47
CA LEU A 15 -8.11 10.73 11.22
C LEU A 15 -9.53 10.23 10.96
N VAL A 16 -10.22 10.83 9.98
CA VAL A 16 -11.56 10.42 9.57
C VAL A 16 -11.48 9.55 8.33
N THR A 17 -12.13 8.40 8.37
CA THR A 17 -12.17 7.48 7.23
C THR A 17 -13.51 6.76 7.09
N LYS A 18 -14.00 6.69 5.85
CA LYS A 18 -15.24 5.97 5.51
C LYS A 18 -15.10 4.46 5.74
N GLY A 19 -13.93 3.92 5.47
CA GLY A 19 -13.64 2.49 5.57
C GLY A 19 -12.18 2.24 5.92
N VAL A 20 -11.77 1.00 5.89
CA VAL A 20 -10.42 0.56 6.29
C VAL A 20 -9.32 0.93 5.27
N GLY A 21 -9.69 1.50 4.12
CA GLY A 21 -8.73 1.89 3.08
C GLY A 21 -8.18 0.72 2.25
N GLY A 22 -7.26 1.05 1.32
CA GLY A 22 -6.71 0.10 0.36
C GLY A 22 -5.65 -0.87 0.90
N LEU A 23 -5.12 -0.66 2.12
CA LEU A 23 -4.06 -1.52 2.67
C LEU A 23 -4.45 -2.99 2.78
N GLN A 24 -5.71 -3.30 3.12
CA GLN A 24 -6.21 -4.67 3.20
C GLN A 24 -6.36 -5.34 1.84
N LEU A 25 -6.40 -4.56 0.76
CA LEU A 25 -6.39 -5.04 -0.62
C LEU A 25 -4.96 -5.23 -1.14
N GLY A 26 -3.99 -4.61 -0.49
CA GLY A 26 -2.58 -4.69 -0.81
C GLY A 26 -1.94 -6.00 -0.35
N GLN A 27 -0.79 -6.29 -0.92
CA GLN A 27 -0.04 -7.54 -0.66
C GLN A 27 0.81 -7.48 0.61
N GLY A 28 0.75 -6.39 1.38
CA GLY A 28 1.58 -6.16 2.56
C GLY A 28 3.03 -5.81 2.25
N THR A 29 3.37 -5.65 0.97
CA THR A 29 4.66 -5.13 0.48
C THR A 29 4.57 -3.62 0.28
N VAL A 30 5.70 -2.96 0.07
CA VAL A 30 5.78 -1.51 -0.19
C VAL A 30 6.50 -1.29 -1.51
N ASP A 31 5.83 -0.65 -2.45
CA ASP A 31 6.33 -0.38 -3.78
C ASP A 31 6.74 1.10 -3.89
N VAL A 32 8.00 1.38 -4.23
CA VAL A 32 8.50 2.75 -4.46
C VAL A 32 8.39 3.13 -5.94
N LEU A 33 9.03 2.36 -6.79
CA LEU A 33 8.94 2.43 -8.24
C LEU A 33 9.43 1.12 -8.81
N GLY A 34 8.53 0.36 -9.43
CA GLY A 34 8.85 -0.97 -9.95
C GLY A 34 9.12 -1.00 -11.45
N TYR A 35 8.54 -0.04 -12.19
CA TYR A 35 8.64 0.03 -13.65
C TYR A 35 8.69 1.47 -14.15
N THR A 36 9.57 1.76 -15.17
CA THR A 36 9.68 3.07 -15.87
C THR A 36 10.45 2.97 -17.21
N PRO A 37 9.85 2.62 -18.35
CA PRO A 37 8.79 1.62 -18.54
C PRO A 37 9.29 0.20 -18.24
N GLY A 38 10.59 -0.06 -18.25
CA GLY A 38 11.23 -1.33 -17.91
C GLY A 38 11.25 -1.57 -16.41
N ARG A 39 11.63 -2.80 -16.02
CA ARG A 39 11.81 -3.17 -14.62
C ARG A 39 12.89 -2.30 -13.96
N VAL A 40 12.60 -1.81 -12.77
CA VAL A 40 13.51 -1.00 -11.96
C VAL A 40 14.25 -1.91 -10.98
N GLU A 41 15.57 -1.77 -10.91
CA GLU A 41 16.42 -2.47 -9.93
C GLU A 41 16.77 -1.59 -8.73
N LYS A 42 16.89 -0.27 -8.96
CA LYS A 42 17.27 0.74 -7.96
C LYS A 42 16.19 1.82 -7.85
N PRO A 43 15.20 1.64 -6.98
CA PRO A 43 14.04 2.51 -6.93
C PRO A 43 14.36 3.99 -6.72
N TYR A 44 15.29 4.34 -5.81
CA TYR A 44 15.58 5.75 -5.54
C TYR A 44 16.33 6.45 -6.69
N GLU A 45 17.21 5.73 -7.40
CA GLU A 45 17.85 6.28 -8.61
C GLU A 45 16.82 6.51 -9.70
N ALA A 46 15.91 5.55 -9.90
CA ALA A 46 14.84 5.66 -10.88
C ALA A 46 13.83 6.77 -10.55
N VAL A 47 13.51 7.00 -9.27
CA VAL A 47 12.67 8.13 -8.83
C VAL A 47 13.33 9.46 -9.20
N LYS A 48 14.64 9.63 -8.98
CA LYS A 48 15.38 10.85 -9.37
C LYS A 48 15.33 11.07 -10.88
N GLU A 49 15.56 10.02 -11.64
CA GLU A 49 15.54 10.07 -13.09
C GLU A 49 14.14 10.40 -13.63
N LEU A 50 13.10 9.72 -13.13
CA LEU A 50 11.70 9.96 -13.51
C LEU A 50 11.31 11.41 -13.19
N ALA A 51 11.58 11.89 -11.98
CA ALA A 51 11.30 13.26 -11.55
C ALA A 51 11.96 14.32 -12.42
N SER A 52 13.17 14.06 -12.93
CA SER A 52 13.90 15.00 -13.80
C SER A 52 13.36 15.03 -15.23
N LYS A 53 12.81 13.93 -15.73
CA LYS A 53 12.25 13.81 -17.08
C LYS A 53 10.77 14.17 -17.17
N HIS A 54 10.05 14.01 -16.07
CA HIS A 54 8.60 14.15 -15.95
C HIS A 54 8.24 15.09 -14.80
N PRO A 55 8.33 16.44 -15.02
CA PRO A 55 8.02 17.42 -13.98
C PRO A 55 6.55 17.40 -13.55
N GLU A 56 5.66 16.84 -14.37
CA GLU A 56 4.25 16.59 -14.07
C GLU A 56 4.04 15.43 -13.10
N HIS A 57 4.99 14.49 -13.01
CA HIS A 57 4.90 13.34 -12.10
C HIS A 57 5.03 13.78 -10.63
N PRO A 58 4.22 13.24 -9.70
CA PRO A 58 4.25 13.67 -8.29
C PRO A 58 5.62 13.53 -7.62
N TYR A 59 6.47 12.61 -8.06
CA TYR A 59 7.84 12.51 -7.54
C TYR A 59 8.70 13.74 -7.81
N ALA A 60 8.41 14.55 -8.84
CA ALA A 60 9.11 15.82 -9.07
C ALA A 60 8.85 16.83 -7.93
N LYS A 61 7.66 16.80 -7.34
CA LYS A 61 7.28 17.63 -6.19
C LYS A 61 7.68 17.00 -4.86
N ILE A 62 7.54 15.70 -4.72
CA ILE A 62 7.84 14.95 -3.52
C ILE A 62 9.36 14.93 -3.26
N GLY A 63 10.15 14.60 -4.27
CA GLY A 63 11.59 14.38 -4.15
C GLY A 63 11.93 13.04 -3.51
N VAL A 64 13.08 12.47 -3.89
CA VAL A 64 13.51 11.14 -3.43
C VAL A 64 13.81 11.10 -1.93
N GLU A 65 14.27 12.20 -1.35
CA GLU A 65 14.60 12.24 0.09
C GLU A 65 13.35 12.09 0.95
N ALA A 66 12.24 12.70 0.57
CA ALA A 66 10.97 12.51 1.28
C ALA A 66 10.42 11.08 1.12
N VAL A 67 10.65 10.44 -0.02
CA VAL A 67 10.31 9.01 -0.21
C VAL A 67 11.15 8.14 0.72
N ARG A 68 12.47 8.38 0.79
CA ARG A 68 13.39 7.67 1.69
C ARG A 68 12.97 7.84 3.16
N GLU A 69 12.73 9.08 3.58
CA GLU A 69 12.26 9.37 4.94
C GLU A 69 10.92 8.71 5.24
N GLY A 70 10.01 8.64 4.25
CA GLY A 70 8.73 7.94 4.37
C GLY A 70 8.89 6.43 4.58
N ILE A 71 9.84 5.80 3.90
CA ILE A 71 10.20 4.39 4.08
C ILE A 71 10.78 4.15 5.49
N ASP A 72 11.73 4.97 5.92
CA ASP A 72 12.37 4.85 7.22
C ASP A 72 11.33 5.07 8.35
N PHE A 73 10.49 6.09 8.20
CA PHE A 73 9.40 6.34 9.13
C PHE A 73 8.39 5.19 9.21
N LEU A 74 8.05 4.56 8.07
CA LEU A 74 7.17 3.38 8.07
C LEU A 74 7.80 2.23 8.84
N ARG A 75 9.09 1.95 8.63
CA ARG A 75 9.82 0.91 9.37
C ARG A 75 9.86 1.21 10.87
N GLU A 76 10.15 2.44 11.25
CA GLU A 76 10.14 2.87 12.65
C GLU A 76 8.77 2.63 13.32
N VAL A 77 7.67 3.06 12.71
CA VAL A 77 6.32 2.95 13.30
C VAL A 77 5.76 1.53 13.30
N THR A 78 6.24 0.66 12.42
CA THR A 78 5.89 -0.76 12.40
C THR A 78 6.83 -1.62 13.23
N GLY A 79 8.03 -1.14 13.52
CA GLY A 79 9.14 -1.85 14.14
C GLY A 79 10.10 -2.41 13.09
N ASP A 80 11.41 -2.28 13.32
CA ASP A 80 12.48 -2.53 12.33
C ASP A 80 12.46 -3.94 11.70
N SER A 81 11.94 -4.93 12.40
CA SER A 81 11.85 -6.30 11.89
C SER A 81 10.55 -6.62 11.16
N TYR A 82 9.60 -5.67 11.09
CA TYR A 82 8.29 -5.91 10.49
C TYR A 82 8.31 -5.89 8.97
N LEU A 83 9.14 -5.03 8.37
CA LEU A 83 9.38 -4.95 6.93
C LEU A 83 10.88 -5.02 6.65
N LEU A 84 11.28 -5.93 5.77
CA LEU A 84 12.65 -6.10 5.30
C LEU A 84 12.84 -5.39 3.97
N GLY A 85 14.06 -4.92 3.72
CA GLY A 85 14.44 -4.11 2.57
C GLY A 85 14.81 -2.69 3.01
N ASP A 86 15.46 -1.95 2.12
CA ASP A 86 15.93 -0.58 2.37
C ASP A 86 15.44 0.43 1.30
N GLY A 87 14.79 -0.07 0.24
CA GLY A 87 14.38 0.72 -0.91
C GLY A 87 15.52 1.09 -1.87
N GLU A 88 16.78 0.74 -1.58
CA GLU A 88 17.92 0.94 -2.51
C GLU A 88 17.90 -0.04 -3.67
N THR A 89 17.52 -1.28 -3.39
CA THR A 89 17.39 -2.34 -4.38
C THR A 89 16.04 -3.03 -4.29
N THR A 90 15.51 -3.47 -5.44
CA THR A 90 14.25 -4.21 -5.47
C THR A 90 14.42 -5.65 -5.00
N ILE A 91 13.42 -6.11 -4.29
CA ILE A 91 13.17 -7.51 -3.96
C ILE A 91 12.16 -8.04 -4.98
N ASN A 92 12.40 -9.23 -5.54
CA ASN A 92 11.57 -9.77 -6.60
C ASN A 92 10.77 -10.97 -6.10
N LEU A 93 9.43 -10.85 -6.05
CA LEU A 93 8.55 -11.85 -5.46
C LEU A 93 7.58 -12.45 -6.48
N PRO A 94 7.24 -13.73 -6.36
CA PRO A 94 6.13 -14.32 -7.09
C PRO A 94 4.79 -13.67 -6.69
N THR A 95 3.95 -13.43 -7.66
CA THR A 95 2.56 -12.97 -7.47
C THR A 95 1.59 -14.15 -7.33
N ALA A 96 0.31 -13.85 -7.07
CA ALA A 96 -0.78 -14.83 -7.04
C ALA A 96 -0.96 -15.65 -8.33
N VAL A 97 -0.30 -15.25 -9.42
CA VAL A 97 -0.27 -16.00 -10.69
C VAL A 97 1.14 -16.49 -11.04
N GLY A 98 2.10 -16.38 -10.15
CA GLY A 98 3.48 -16.85 -10.35
C GLY A 98 4.37 -15.92 -11.19
N ALA A 99 3.89 -14.75 -11.62
CA ALA A 99 4.72 -13.74 -12.25
C ALA A 99 5.65 -13.09 -11.24
N ILE A 100 6.93 -12.91 -11.59
CA ILE A 100 7.91 -12.30 -10.70
C ILE A 100 7.82 -10.78 -10.82
N ARG A 101 7.54 -10.07 -9.71
CA ARG A 101 7.41 -8.61 -9.68
C ARG A 101 8.38 -7.93 -8.71
N PRO A 102 8.87 -6.71 -9.01
CA PRO A 102 9.70 -5.94 -8.09
C PRO A 102 8.86 -5.30 -6.99
N THR A 103 9.46 -5.16 -5.80
CA THR A 103 8.95 -4.39 -4.66
C THR A 103 10.12 -3.87 -3.83
N ALA A 104 9.93 -2.86 -2.98
CA ALA A 104 11.00 -2.27 -2.17
C ALA A 104 11.11 -2.88 -0.77
N LEU A 105 9.95 -3.06 -0.08
CA LEU A 105 9.93 -3.68 1.25
C LEU A 105 8.96 -4.85 1.28
N VAL A 106 9.29 -5.84 2.09
CA VAL A 106 8.52 -7.09 2.20
C VAL A 106 8.38 -7.54 3.66
N PRO A 107 7.27 -8.18 4.05
CA PRO A 107 7.20 -8.90 5.31
C PRO A 107 8.27 -10.01 5.39
N PRO A 108 8.81 -10.33 6.56
CA PRO A 108 9.78 -11.42 6.73
C PRO A 108 9.32 -12.76 6.16
N SER A 109 8.02 -13.03 6.22
CA SER A 109 7.43 -14.25 5.65
C SER A 109 7.48 -14.35 4.13
N MET A 110 7.81 -13.28 3.41
CA MET A 110 7.90 -13.30 1.95
C MET A 110 9.33 -13.28 1.42
N ILE A 111 10.32 -12.93 2.25
CA ILE A 111 11.69 -12.64 1.77
C ILE A 111 12.35 -13.81 1.03
N LYS A 112 12.04 -15.06 1.44
CA LYS A 112 12.56 -16.27 0.78
C LYS A 112 11.95 -16.51 -0.61
N GLY A 113 10.90 -15.75 -0.96
CA GLY A 113 10.36 -15.68 -2.33
C GLY A 113 11.19 -14.85 -3.30
N ASN A 114 12.24 -14.15 -2.85
CA ASN A 114 13.24 -13.50 -3.71
C ASN A 114 14.20 -14.57 -4.29
N LEU A 115 13.65 -15.38 -5.19
CA LEU A 115 14.28 -16.58 -5.73
C LEU A 115 15.57 -16.27 -6.50
N LYS A 116 16.49 -17.24 -6.46
CA LYS A 116 17.79 -17.23 -7.12
C LYS A 116 17.88 -18.35 -8.15
N ASP A 117 18.86 -18.22 -9.02
CA ASP A 117 19.18 -19.29 -9.98
C ASP A 117 19.47 -20.61 -9.27
N GLY A 118 18.82 -21.67 -9.76
CA GLY A 118 18.95 -23.02 -9.21
C GLY A 118 18.06 -23.32 -7.99
N ASP A 119 17.31 -22.35 -7.46
CA ASP A 119 16.35 -22.62 -6.39
C ASP A 119 15.28 -23.63 -6.81
N LYS A 120 14.90 -24.48 -5.87
CA LYS A 120 13.85 -25.48 -6.05
C LYS A 120 12.68 -25.12 -5.15
N VAL A 121 11.49 -24.98 -5.71
CA VAL A 121 10.30 -24.51 -4.98
C VAL A 121 9.21 -25.57 -5.02
N ILE A 122 8.63 -25.90 -3.87
CA ILE A 122 7.37 -26.59 -3.79
C ILE A 122 6.27 -25.60 -3.42
N VAL A 123 5.29 -25.41 -4.29
CA VAL A 123 4.11 -24.55 -4.07
C VAL A 123 2.98 -25.40 -3.49
N ILE A 124 2.62 -25.12 -2.26
CA ILE A 124 1.54 -25.82 -1.55
C ILE A 124 0.22 -25.09 -1.76
N GLY A 125 -0.74 -25.76 -2.37
CA GLY A 125 -2.14 -25.33 -2.41
C GLY A 125 -2.95 -25.99 -1.29
N LEU A 126 -3.94 -25.26 -0.78
CA LEU A 126 -4.94 -25.78 0.15
C LEU A 126 -6.24 -25.96 -0.60
N ALA A 127 -6.79 -27.18 -0.64
CA ALA A 127 -7.95 -27.53 -1.48
C ALA A 127 -9.19 -26.65 -1.18
N GLN A 128 -9.35 -26.23 0.07
CA GLN A 128 -10.43 -25.37 0.52
C GLN A 128 -10.20 -23.88 0.22
N TYR A 129 -8.97 -23.49 -0.19
CA TYR A 129 -8.65 -22.11 -0.57
C TYR A 129 -8.66 -21.95 -2.10
N LYS A 130 -9.83 -21.64 -2.66
CA LYS A 130 -10.07 -21.62 -4.11
C LYS A 130 -9.35 -20.47 -4.83
N ASP A 131 -8.99 -19.40 -4.12
CA ASP A 131 -8.33 -18.21 -4.68
C ASP A 131 -6.80 -18.37 -4.83
N PHE A 132 -6.25 -19.57 -4.58
CA PHE A 132 -4.83 -19.84 -4.70
C PHE A 132 -4.54 -21.05 -5.61
N HIS A 133 -4.12 -20.78 -6.83
CA HIS A 133 -3.90 -21.79 -7.87
C HIS A 133 -2.44 -22.27 -7.89
N ALA A 134 -2.05 -23.14 -6.95
CA ALA A 134 -0.67 -23.61 -6.79
C ALA A 134 -0.04 -24.15 -8.09
N GLY A 135 -0.80 -24.91 -8.89
CA GLY A 135 -0.33 -25.43 -10.17
C GLY A 135 0.03 -24.34 -11.19
N LEU A 136 -0.81 -23.32 -11.33
CA LEU A 136 -0.52 -22.16 -12.19
C LEU A 136 0.71 -21.37 -11.71
N ILE A 137 0.79 -21.14 -10.41
CA ILE A 137 1.89 -20.41 -9.80
C ILE A 137 3.21 -21.16 -10.04
N ALA A 138 3.25 -22.45 -9.75
CA ALA A 138 4.44 -23.28 -9.95
C ALA A 138 4.89 -23.27 -11.41
N GLN A 139 3.97 -23.50 -12.37
CA GLN A 139 4.29 -23.48 -13.80
C GLN A 139 4.84 -22.13 -14.27
N ASN A 140 4.32 -21.03 -13.77
CA ASN A 140 4.80 -19.70 -14.15
C ASN A 140 6.14 -19.37 -13.50
N ILE A 141 6.40 -19.78 -12.25
CA ILE A 141 7.74 -19.66 -11.62
C ILE A 141 8.77 -20.48 -12.42
N ASP A 142 8.45 -21.73 -12.78
CA ASP A 142 9.32 -22.64 -13.51
C ASP A 142 9.74 -22.11 -14.89
N ARG A 143 8.81 -21.36 -15.55
CA ARG A 143 9.04 -20.75 -16.87
C ARG A 143 9.71 -19.38 -16.81
N ALA A 144 9.66 -18.70 -15.65
CA ALA A 144 10.13 -17.33 -15.55
C ALA A 144 11.65 -17.26 -15.63
N THR A 145 12.16 -16.31 -16.42
CA THR A 145 13.53 -15.86 -16.26
C THR A 145 13.58 -14.90 -15.06
N LEU A 146 14.43 -15.20 -14.10
CA LEU A 146 14.59 -14.37 -12.91
C LEU A 146 15.28 -13.04 -13.25
N PRO A 147 14.99 -11.95 -12.55
CA PRO A 147 15.77 -10.72 -12.66
C PRO A 147 17.24 -11.01 -12.36
N GLY A 148 18.14 -10.56 -13.24
CA GLY A 148 19.57 -10.91 -13.16
C GLY A 148 19.95 -12.19 -13.91
N GLY A 149 18.98 -12.86 -14.54
CA GLY A 149 19.17 -14.11 -15.30
C GLY A 149 18.96 -15.37 -14.45
N GLY A 150 18.99 -16.53 -15.10
CA GLY A 150 18.78 -17.81 -14.44
C GLY A 150 17.30 -18.17 -14.24
N HIS A 151 17.07 -19.34 -13.63
CA HIS A 151 15.75 -19.94 -13.44
C HIS A 151 15.66 -20.66 -12.10
N ALA A 152 14.48 -20.61 -11.49
CA ALA A 152 14.11 -21.48 -10.38
C ALA A 152 13.19 -22.58 -10.92
N SER A 153 13.34 -23.80 -10.41
CA SER A 153 12.40 -24.87 -10.71
C SER A 153 11.26 -24.88 -9.70
N ALA A 154 10.04 -25.15 -10.15
CA ALA A 154 8.90 -25.19 -9.25
C ALA A 154 7.92 -26.33 -9.59
N ARG A 155 7.37 -26.96 -8.54
CA ARG A 155 6.32 -27.94 -8.61
C ARG A 155 5.20 -27.61 -7.62
N ALA A 156 4.01 -28.15 -7.83
CA ALA A 156 2.87 -27.91 -6.95
C ALA A 156 2.38 -29.19 -6.30
N VAL A 157 1.87 -29.04 -5.08
CA VAL A 157 1.11 -30.06 -4.35
C VAL A 157 -0.12 -29.38 -3.75
N VAL A 158 -1.28 -30.03 -3.86
CA VAL A 158 -2.51 -29.56 -3.22
C VAL A 158 -2.88 -30.54 -2.12
N VAL A 159 -3.13 -30.03 -0.92
CA VAL A 159 -3.50 -30.82 0.25
C VAL A 159 -4.86 -30.37 0.78
N ASP A 160 -5.58 -31.30 1.39
CA ASP A 160 -6.80 -30.98 2.11
C ASP A 160 -6.47 -30.27 3.43
N PHE A 161 -7.14 -29.15 3.68
CA PHE A 161 -7.05 -28.43 4.93
C PHE A 161 -8.38 -27.74 5.24
N GLU A 162 -9.14 -28.29 6.14
CA GLU A 162 -10.38 -27.72 6.64
C GLU A 162 -10.09 -26.81 7.86
N PRO A 163 -10.18 -25.47 7.72
CA PRO A 163 -10.03 -24.56 8.85
C PRO A 163 -11.06 -24.83 9.95
N ARG A 164 -12.24 -25.29 9.53
CA ARG A 164 -13.34 -25.78 10.36
C ARG A 164 -13.88 -27.06 9.76
N GLU A 165 -14.36 -27.96 10.59
CA GLU A 165 -14.97 -29.22 10.17
C GLU A 165 -16.12 -28.95 9.18
N GLY A 166 -16.06 -29.58 8.00
CA GLY A 166 -17.05 -29.43 6.92
C GLY A 166 -16.97 -28.13 6.11
N GLU A 167 -15.92 -27.33 6.25
CA GLU A 167 -15.71 -26.09 5.47
C GLU A 167 -15.01 -26.43 4.14
N TYR A 168 -15.78 -26.53 3.05
CA TYR A 168 -15.29 -26.87 1.70
C TYR A 168 -14.75 -25.66 0.91
N ASP A 169 -15.05 -24.46 1.33
CA ASP A 169 -14.59 -23.20 0.74
C ASP A 169 -14.22 -22.21 1.84
N ALA A 170 -12.95 -21.84 1.89
CA ALA A 170 -12.41 -21.03 2.96
C ALA A 170 -11.73 -19.77 2.41
N THR A 171 -11.89 -18.67 3.11
CA THR A 171 -11.16 -17.43 2.80
C THR A 171 -9.75 -17.45 3.38
N GLY A 172 -8.81 -16.70 2.79
CA GLY A 172 -7.47 -16.53 3.36
C GLY A 172 -7.49 -16.09 4.81
N LEU A 173 -8.44 -15.23 5.21
CA LEU A 173 -8.59 -14.78 6.60
C LEU A 173 -9.07 -15.89 7.54
N SER A 174 -10.03 -16.75 7.11
CA SER A 174 -10.48 -17.86 7.95
C SER A 174 -9.36 -18.87 8.20
N ILE A 175 -8.58 -19.17 7.15
CA ILE A 175 -7.39 -20.03 7.26
C ILE A 175 -6.35 -19.41 8.19
N ALA A 176 -6.00 -18.12 7.99
CA ALA A 176 -5.02 -17.44 8.82
C ALA A 176 -5.40 -17.46 10.32
N ARG A 177 -6.67 -17.20 10.64
CA ARG A 177 -7.19 -17.29 12.00
C ARG A 177 -7.10 -18.70 12.59
N SER A 178 -7.36 -19.72 11.77
CA SER A 178 -7.24 -21.12 12.25
C SER A 178 -5.78 -21.48 12.53
N LEU A 179 -4.83 -20.96 11.75
CA LEU A 179 -3.39 -21.19 11.94
C LEU A 179 -2.78 -20.38 13.10
N ASP A 180 -3.44 -19.36 13.62
CA ASP A 180 -3.06 -18.73 14.88
C ASP A 180 -3.13 -19.72 16.06
N ASN A 181 -3.97 -20.78 15.94
CA ASN A 181 -4.01 -21.87 16.92
C ASN A 181 -2.82 -22.82 16.73
N ALA A 182 -2.03 -23.00 17.79
CA ALA A 182 -0.80 -23.81 17.77
C ALA A 182 -1.03 -25.27 17.36
N ARG A 183 -2.15 -25.89 17.79
CA ARG A 183 -2.47 -27.28 17.45
C ARG A 183 -2.77 -27.41 15.95
N THR A 184 -3.57 -26.51 15.43
CA THR A 184 -3.97 -26.52 14.00
C THR A 184 -2.77 -26.31 13.07
N ARG A 185 -1.94 -25.27 13.37
CA ARG A 185 -0.76 -24.97 12.54
C ARG A 185 0.27 -26.09 12.55
N ARG A 186 0.49 -26.73 13.69
CA ARG A 186 1.43 -27.87 13.80
C ARG A 186 0.91 -29.09 13.07
N ALA A 187 -0.39 -29.38 13.17
CA ALA A 187 -0.98 -30.49 12.45
C ALA A 187 -0.85 -30.34 10.92
N LEU A 188 -1.09 -29.12 10.39
CA LEU A 188 -0.87 -28.84 8.97
C LEU A 188 0.61 -28.98 8.61
N ALA A 189 1.52 -28.38 9.35
CA ALA A 189 2.96 -28.44 9.05
C ALA A 189 3.50 -29.88 9.08
N GLU A 190 3.12 -30.71 10.06
CA GLU A 190 3.48 -32.13 10.10
C GLU A 190 2.89 -32.91 8.91
N GLY A 191 1.64 -32.62 8.51
CA GLY A 191 1.01 -33.23 7.34
C GLY A 191 1.71 -32.90 6.02
N LEU A 192 2.36 -31.72 5.94
CA LEU A 192 3.10 -31.29 4.75
C LEU A 192 4.50 -31.91 4.63
N LYS A 193 5.09 -32.38 5.74
CA LYS A 193 6.48 -32.83 5.80
C LYS A 193 6.84 -33.91 4.78
N GLY A 194 5.92 -34.85 4.54
CA GLY A 194 6.12 -35.93 3.58
C GLY A 194 6.16 -35.51 2.11
N PHE A 195 5.75 -34.29 1.80
CA PHE A 195 5.75 -33.76 0.44
C PHE A 195 6.98 -32.94 0.11
N VAL A 196 7.77 -32.49 1.12
CA VAL A 196 8.92 -31.60 0.95
C VAL A 196 10.19 -32.43 0.70
N ASN A 197 10.84 -32.21 -0.43
CA ASN A 197 12.11 -32.86 -0.75
C ASN A 197 13.30 -32.05 -0.17
N PRO A 198 14.43 -32.71 0.10
CA PRO A 198 15.64 -32.00 0.55
C PRO A 198 16.07 -30.88 -0.42
N GLY A 199 16.29 -29.69 0.14
CA GLY A 199 16.73 -28.51 -0.61
C GLY A 199 15.62 -27.74 -1.32
N GLU A 200 14.34 -28.13 -1.16
CA GLU A 200 13.21 -27.34 -1.64
C GLU A 200 12.85 -26.21 -0.65
N ILE A 201 12.51 -25.06 -1.21
CA ILE A 201 11.89 -23.93 -0.49
C ILE A 201 10.37 -24.11 -0.58
N VAL A 202 9.69 -24.01 0.54
CA VAL A 202 8.23 -24.21 0.63
C VAL A 202 7.50 -22.88 0.44
N ALA A 203 6.73 -22.79 -0.63
CA ALA A 203 5.85 -21.65 -0.89
C ALA A 203 4.42 -21.98 -0.47
N LEU A 204 3.84 -21.15 0.38
CA LEU A 204 2.46 -21.27 0.86
C LEU A 204 1.64 -20.04 0.43
N PRO A 205 0.31 -20.16 0.29
CA PRO A 205 -0.51 -18.96 0.22
C PRO A 205 -0.27 -18.08 1.46
N ALA A 206 -0.42 -16.78 1.31
CA ALA A 206 -0.19 -15.82 2.40
C ALA A 206 -1.32 -15.91 3.46
N VAL A 207 -1.29 -16.97 4.26
CA VAL A 207 -2.28 -17.31 5.29
C VAL A 207 -1.66 -17.76 6.61
N LEU A 208 -0.35 -17.59 6.79
CA LEU A 208 0.38 -18.05 7.98
C LEU A 208 0.09 -17.19 9.22
N GLY A 209 -1.17 -17.22 9.70
CA GLY A 209 -1.64 -16.47 10.87
C GLY A 209 -1.98 -15.01 10.55
N ILE A 210 -2.82 -14.40 11.37
CA ILE A 210 -3.15 -12.98 11.31
C ILE A 210 -2.56 -12.23 12.51
N ASP A 211 -2.68 -12.78 13.70
CA ASP A 211 -2.25 -12.18 14.96
C ASP A 211 -0.87 -12.70 15.40
N ASN A 212 -0.59 -14.02 15.22
CA ASN A 212 0.63 -14.70 15.67
C ASN A 212 1.55 -15.11 14.50
N HIS A 213 1.55 -14.35 13.41
CA HIS A 213 2.16 -14.76 12.15
C HIS A 213 3.66 -15.12 12.26
N SER A 214 4.43 -14.43 13.11
CA SER A 214 5.85 -14.74 13.31
C SER A 214 6.06 -16.13 13.95
N GLU A 215 5.21 -16.50 14.91
CA GLU A 215 5.24 -17.83 15.53
C GLU A 215 4.78 -18.92 14.54
N VAL A 216 3.75 -18.61 13.74
CA VAL A 216 3.26 -19.53 12.70
C VAL A 216 4.37 -19.84 11.70
N LEU A 217 5.05 -18.82 11.16
CA LEU A 217 6.16 -18.97 10.25
C LEU A 217 7.30 -19.79 10.88
N ALA A 218 7.66 -19.49 12.13
CA ALA A 218 8.72 -20.20 12.85
C ALA A 218 8.37 -21.68 13.07
N ASP A 219 7.13 -22.00 13.45
CA ASP A 219 6.68 -23.38 13.62
C ASP A 219 6.74 -24.15 12.28
N PHE A 220 6.25 -23.55 11.18
CA PHE A 220 6.34 -24.17 9.84
C PHE A 220 7.79 -24.43 9.42
N THR A 221 8.66 -23.42 9.49
CA THR A 221 10.09 -23.56 9.14
C THR A 221 10.75 -24.66 9.96
N LYS A 222 10.50 -24.69 11.27
CA LYS A 222 11.09 -25.69 12.17
C LYS A 222 10.60 -27.11 11.88
N ILE A 223 9.28 -27.28 11.71
CA ILE A 223 8.66 -28.62 11.52
C ILE A 223 9.03 -29.19 10.15
N LEU A 224 8.98 -28.37 9.10
CA LEU A 224 9.32 -28.79 7.74
C LEU A 224 10.82 -29.00 7.55
N GLY A 225 11.66 -28.36 8.38
CA GLY A 225 13.12 -28.39 8.21
C GLY A 225 13.59 -27.74 6.90
N ALA A 226 12.81 -26.82 6.37
CA ALA A 226 13.01 -26.14 5.10
C ALA A 226 12.69 -24.64 5.23
N GLU A 227 13.25 -23.82 4.33
CA GLU A 227 12.88 -22.42 4.21
C GLU A 227 11.43 -22.33 3.75
N VAL A 228 10.67 -21.40 4.34
CA VAL A 228 9.25 -21.19 4.05
C VAL A 228 9.02 -19.75 3.64
N PHE A 229 8.18 -19.54 2.63
CA PHE A 229 7.71 -18.20 2.31
C PHE A 229 6.23 -18.17 1.88
N GLU A 230 5.64 -17.01 2.05
CA GLU A 230 4.27 -16.72 1.64
C GLU A 230 4.23 -16.09 0.24
N ILE A 231 3.30 -16.54 -0.60
CA ILE A 231 2.93 -15.88 -1.85
C ILE A 231 1.62 -15.13 -1.62
N ALA A 232 1.63 -13.83 -1.88
CA ALA A 232 0.44 -12.99 -1.74
C ALA A 232 -0.71 -13.54 -2.61
N SER A 233 -1.88 -13.65 -2.01
CA SER A 233 -3.10 -14.10 -2.67
C SER A 233 -3.85 -12.93 -3.33
N LEU A 234 -4.96 -13.22 -4.00
CA LEU A 234 -5.89 -12.21 -4.51
C LEU A 234 -6.47 -11.36 -3.36
N PRO A 235 -6.84 -10.10 -3.61
CA PRO A 235 -7.49 -9.26 -2.61
C PRO A 235 -8.86 -9.81 -2.16
N PRO A 236 -9.22 -9.68 -0.87
CA PRO A 236 -8.45 -9.06 0.22
C PRO A 236 -7.32 -9.98 0.73
N CYS A 237 -6.14 -9.43 1.00
CA CYS A 237 -4.93 -10.19 1.27
C CYS A 237 -4.51 -10.10 2.75
N VAL A 238 -4.21 -11.25 3.36
CA VAL A 238 -3.85 -11.34 4.79
C VAL A 238 -2.64 -10.48 5.18
N PRO A 239 -1.52 -10.43 4.42
CA PRO A 239 -0.42 -9.54 4.75
C PRO A 239 -0.79 -8.05 4.74
N GLY A 240 -1.66 -7.61 3.82
CA GLY A 240 -2.19 -6.25 3.82
C GLY A 240 -3.05 -5.97 5.05
N MET A 241 -3.85 -6.96 5.50
CA MET A 241 -4.60 -6.87 6.76
C MET A 241 -3.68 -6.75 7.96
N ARG A 242 -2.59 -7.54 8.03
CA ARG A 242 -1.57 -7.46 9.09
C ARG A 242 -0.97 -6.05 9.17
N LEU A 243 -0.54 -5.50 8.04
CA LEU A 243 0.03 -4.15 7.96
C LEU A 243 -0.98 -3.07 8.38
N ASN A 244 -2.22 -3.15 7.89
CA ASN A 244 -3.28 -2.25 8.29
C ASN A 244 -3.53 -2.30 9.81
N ASN A 245 -3.67 -3.50 10.39
CA ASN A 245 -3.89 -3.68 11.81
C ASN A 245 -2.73 -3.09 12.64
N LYS A 246 -1.49 -3.35 12.23
CA LYS A 246 -0.30 -2.80 12.86
C LYS A 246 -0.32 -1.28 12.90
N LEU A 247 -0.59 -0.62 11.77
CA LEU A 247 -0.64 0.84 11.66
C LEU A 247 -1.80 1.45 12.45
N VAL A 248 -2.99 0.81 12.43
CA VAL A 248 -4.16 1.27 13.21
C VAL A 248 -3.89 1.18 14.72
N VAL A 249 -3.30 0.07 15.17
CA VAL A 249 -2.92 -0.10 16.58
C VAL A 249 -1.88 0.95 16.99
N THR A 250 -0.85 1.18 16.17
CA THR A 250 0.17 2.21 16.43
C THR A 250 -0.47 3.60 16.51
N ALA A 251 -1.35 3.95 15.56
CA ALA A 251 -2.03 5.25 15.55
C ALA A 251 -2.87 5.48 16.82
N LYS A 252 -3.62 4.46 17.26
CA LYS A 252 -4.42 4.53 18.50
C LYS A 252 -3.53 4.65 19.74
N ASN A 253 -2.45 3.88 19.83
CA ASN A 253 -1.51 3.93 20.95
C ASN A 253 -0.82 5.31 21.04
N GLU A 254 -0.54 5.95 19.91
CA GLU A 254 0.00 7.30 19.85
C GLU A 254 -1.09 8.40 19.96
N ARG A 255 -2.33 8.01 20.32
CA ARG A 255 -3.46 8.93 20.57
C ARG A 255 -3.88 9.75 19.34
N VAL A 256 -3.80 9.17 18.15
CA VAL A 256 -4.53 9.68 16.98
C VAL A 256 -6.01 9.40 17.21
N ASP A 257 -6.86 10.43 17.12
CA ASP A 257 -8.31 10.26 17.18
C ASP A 257 -8.80 9.61 15.88
N TYR A 258 -9.10 8.30 15.93
CA TYR A 258 -9.42 7.49 14.77
C TYR A 258 -10.93 7.28 14.62
N VAL A 259 -11.53 8.01 13.67
CA VAL A 259 -12.96 7.97 13.36
C VAL A 259 -13.21 7.12 12.12
N LEU A 260 -13.55 5.85 12.35
CA LEU A 260 -13.86 4.87 11.30
C LEU A 260 -15.37 4.84 11.00
N GLY A 261 -15.73 4.66 9.73
CA GLY A 261 -17.11 4.49 9.27
C GLY A 261 -17.83 5.82 9.05
N SER A 262 -17.12 6.94 9.03
CA SER A 262 -17.69 8.27 8.81
C SER A 262 -17.04 8.94 7.59
N LYS A 263 -17.84 9.62 6.79
CA LYS A 263 -17.39 10.34 5.60
C LYS A 263 -17.32 11.85 5.90
N VAL A 264 -16.23 12.49 5.49
CA VAL A 264 -16.22 13.96 5.35
C VAL A 264 -17.10 14.32 4.16
N THR A 265 -18.05 15.23 4.36
CA THR A 265 -19.07 15.61 3.38
C THR A 265 -18.96 17.07 2.93
N GLY A 266 -17.97 17.79 3.43
CA GLY A 266 -17.71 19.18 3.07
C GLY A 266 -16.84 19.87 4.11
N CYS A 267 -16.59 21.16 3.88
CA CYS A 267 -15.83 22.01 4.77
C CYS A 267 -16.42 23.41 4.85
N LYS A 268 -15.99 24.15 5.89
CA LYS A 268 -16.28 25.58 6.04
C LYS A 268 -15.01 26.37 5.79
N VAL A 269 -15.10 27.33 4.88
CA VAL A 269 -14.00 28.19 4.49
C VAL A 269 -14.22 29.60 4.99
N THR A 270 -13.17 30.21 5.54
CA THR A 270 -13.14 31.63 5.94
C THR A 270 -11.82 32.23 5.47
N ASP A 271 -11.87 33.31 4.73
CA ASP A 271 -10.70 34.02 4.20
C ASP A 271 -9.69 33.11 3.48
N GLY A 272 -10.20 32.19 2.62
CA GLY A 272 -9.37 31.23 1.86
C GLY A 272 -8.76 30.10 2.69
N LYS A 273 -9.17 29.95 3.95
CA LYS A 273 -8.71 28.92 4.87
C LYS A 273 -9.86 27.99 5.27
N VAL A 274 -9.67 26.68 5.22
CA VAL A 274 -10.60 25.70 5.79
C VAL A 274 -10.48 25.77 7.32
N VAL A 275 -11.57 26.15 7.99
CA VAL A 275 -11.62 26.31 9.45
C VAL A 275 -12.26 25.11 10.15
N SER A 276 -13.03 24.31 9.41
CA SER A 276 -13.62 23.05 9.89
C SER A 276 -14.00 22.14 8.74
N VAL A 277 -14.10 20.84 9.04
CA VAL A 277 -14.67 19.83 8.14
C VAL A 277 -15.96 19.28 8.73
N THR A 278 -16.92 18.97 7.85
CA THR A 278 -18.20 18.36 8.23
C THR A 278 -18.08 16.86 8.08
N VAL A 279 -18.32 16.11 9.14
CA VAL A 279 -18.30 14.65 9.17
C VAL A 279 -19.73 14.14 9.27
N GLY A 280 -20.16 13.38 8.27
CA GLY A 280 -21.46 12.72 8.27
C GLY A 280 -21.49 11.58 9.28
N THR A 281 -22.42 11.65 10.24
CA THR A 281 -22.66 10.58 11.21
C THR A 281 -24.13 10.15 11.14
N VAL A 282 -24.45 9.00 11.72
CA VAL A 282 -25.86 8.57 11.81
C VAL A 282 -26.62 9.54 12.71
N GLY A 283 -27.55 10.27 12.12
CA GLY A 283 -28.47 11.20 12.81
C GLY A 283 -28.08 12.67 12.70
N ALA A 284 -26.85 13.09 12.85
CA ALA A 284 -26.44 14.50 12.75
C ALA A 284 -25.01 14.66 12.24
N ALA A 285 -24.79 15.66 11.38
CA ALA A 285 -23.44 16.00 10.95
C ALA A 285 -22.64 16.61 12.12
N LYS A 286 -21.39 16.19 12.27
CA LYS A 286 -20.45 16.73 13.27
C LYS A 286 -19.44 17.64 12.58
N GLU A 287 -19.29 18.84 13.09
CA GLU A 287 -18.24 19.77 12.65
C GLU A 287 -16.97 19.54 13.48
N ILE A 288 -15.83 19.36 12.81
CA ILE A 288 -14.52 19.24 13.42
C ILE A 288 -13.67 20.44 12.98
N LYS A 289 -13.29 21.30 13.92
CA LYS A 289 -12.37 22.42 13.66
C LYS A 289 -11.00 21.89 13.30
N ALA A 290 -10.35 22.54 12.34
CA ALA A 290 -9.03 22.18 11.88
C ALA A 290 -8.19 23.42 11.54
N ASP A 291 -6.93 23.41 11.97
CA ASP A 291 -5.92 24.42 11.57
C ASP A 291 -5.34 24.07 10.20
N ALA A 292 -5.23 22.77 9.89
CA ALA A 292 -4.82 22.24 8.59
C ALA A 292 -5.59 20.94 8.28
N VAL A 293 -5.74 20.63 6.99
CA VAL A 293 -6.37 19.41 6.48
C VAL A 293 -5.43 18.70 5.53
N VAL A 294 -5.24 17.39 5.72
CA VAL A 294 -4.54 16.53 4.77
C VAL A 294 -5.57 15.66 4.06
N LEU A 295 -5.78 15.89 2.78
CA LEU A 295 -6.60 15.06 1.92
C LEU A 295 -5.81 13.81 1.51
N ALA A 296 -6.18 12.66 2.02
CA ALA A 296 -5.54 11.37 1.74
C ALA A 296 -6.60 10.31 1.37
N GLY A 297 -7.58 10.72 0.57
CA GLY A 297 -8.76 9.92 0.23
C GLY A 297 -8.50 8.79 -0.77
N GLY A 298 -7.33 8.71 -1.39
CA GLY A 298 -7.05 7.80 -2.50
C GLY A 298 -7.48 8.38 -3.85
N GLY A 299 -7.76 7.53 -4.83
CA GLY A 299 -8.12 7.92 -6.19
C GLY A 299 -9.54 7.50 -6.56
N PHE A 300 -9.71 7.05 -7.81
CA PHE A 300 -11.00 6.52 -8.31
C PHE A 300 -11.39 5.23 -7.58
N GLU A 301 -10.44 4.38 -7.26
CA GLU A 301 -10.62 3.10 -6.57
C GLU A 301 -11.25 3.24 -5.18
N SER A 302 -11.02 4.37 -4.51
CA SER A 302 -11.59 4.68 -3.19
C SER A 302 -12.85 5.55 -3.27
N GLY A 303 -13.14 6.10 -4.46
CA GLY A 303 -14.21 7.05 -4.69
C GLY A 303 -13.91 8.47 -4.19
N ALA A 304 -12.64 8.79 -3.91
CA ALA A 304 -12.22 10.18 -3.65
C ALA A 304 -12.23 11.03 -4.93
N LEU A 305 -11.92 10.39 -6.06
CA LEU A 305 -12.13 10.95 -7.39
C LEU A 305 -13.29 10.22 -8.07
N LYS A 306 -14.07 10.95 -8.86
CA LYS A 306 -15.21 10.41 -9.60
C LYS A 306 -15.29 11.06 -10.98
N LEU A 307 -15.58 10.25 -11.98
CA LEU A 307 -16.01 10.69 -13.30
C LEU A 307 -17.54 10.51 -13.34
N ASP A 308 -18.28 11.59 -13.63
CA ASP A 308 -19.73 11.51 -13.74
C ASP A 308 -20.19 11.08 -15.15
N SER A 309 -21.48 10.92 -15.35
CA SER A 309 -22.08 10.52 -16.64
C SER A 309 -21.99 11.57 -17.74
N HIS A 310 -21.55 12.78 -17.40
CA HIS A 310 -21.34 13.88 -18.32
C HIS A 310 -19.87 14.09 -18.66
N GLY A 311 -18.98 13.23 -18.14
CA GLY A 311 -17.52 13.31 -18.38
C GLY A 311 -16.79 14.23 -17.38
N HIS A 312 -17.47 14.82 -16.40
CA HIS A 312 -16.82 15.75 -15.47
C HIS A 312 -16.12 14.98 -14.32
N LEU A 313 -14.91 15.42 -14.02
CA LEU A 313 -14.10 14.92 -12.92
C LEU A 313 -14.38 15.69 -11.64
N HIS A 314 -14.56 14.97 -10.54
CA HIS A 314 -14.85 15.53 -9.22
C HIS A 314 -13.92 14.97 -8.15
N GLU A 315 -13.39 15.82 -7.28
CA GLU A 315 -12.91 15.43 -5.97
C GLU A 315 -14.11 15.46 -5.00
N THR A 316 -14.42 14.34 -4.35
CA THR A 316 -15.73 14.10 -3.70
C THR A 316 -15.78 14.43 -2.21
N ILE A 317 -14.69 14.92 -1.62
CA ILE A 317 -14.56 15.14 -0.17
C ILE A 317 -14.61 16.62 0.19
N LEU A 318 -13.84 17.45 -0.51
CA LEU A 318 -13.74 18.89 -0.28
C LEU A 318 -14.11 19.73 -1.51
N ASP A 319 -14.53 19.08 -2.60
CA ASP A 319 -14.88 19.71 -3.88
C ASP A 319 -13.71 20.54 -4.48
N LEU A 320 -12.50 19.95 -4.45
CA LEU A 320 -11.30 20.57 -4.98
C LEU A 320 -11.22 20.43 -6.50
N PRO A 321 -10.60 21.39 -7.21
CA PRO A 321 -10.36 21.27 -8.65
C PRO A 321 -9.53 20.03 -8.98
N VAL A 322 -9.96 19.29 -10.00
CA VAL A 322 -9.26 18.11 -10.54
C VAL A 322 -8.64 18.44 -11.87
N THR A 323 -7.38 18.10 -12.05
CA THR A 323 -6.63 18.33 -13.29
C THR A 323 -6.56 17.04 -14.09
N MET A 324 -6.68 17.16 -15.42
CA MET A 324 -6.40 16.11 -16.39
C MET A 324 -5.00 16.31 -17.00
N PRO A 325 -4.36 15.26 -17.53
CA PRO A 325 -3.14 15.40 -18.31
C PRO A 325 -3.35 16.35 -19.51
N GLU A 326 -2.32 17.13 -19.81
CA GLU A 326 -2.40 18.12 -20.90
C GLU A 326 -2.71 17.48 -22.26
N GLY A 327 -3.64 18.07 -23.02
CA GLY A 327 -4.03 17.60 -24.35
C GLY A 327 -4.95 16.38 -24.37
N VAL A 328 -5.30 15.80 -23.23
CA VAL A 328 -6.23 14.68 -23.12
C VAL A 328 -7.67 15.21 -23.09
N LYS A 329 -8.55 14.61 -23.90
CA LYS A 329 -9.98 14.88 -23.87
C LYS A 329 -10.70 13.83 -22.99
N GLU A 330 -11.89 14.15 -22.52
CA GLU A 330 -12.71 13.25 -21.70
C GLU A 330 -12.95 11.90 -22.39
N GLU A 331 -13.14 11.88 -23.70
CA GLU A 331 -13.36 10.67 -24.51
C GLU A 331 -12.11 9.75 -24.59
N ASP A 332 -10.91 10.31 -24.34
CA ASP A 332 -9.63 9.61 -24.42
C ASP A 332 -9.09 9.17 -23.04
N LEU A 333 -9.85 9.38 -21.96
CA LEU A 333 -9.42 9.07 -20.60
C LEU A 333 -9.13 7.59 -20.37
N VAL A 334 -9.82 6.69 -21.07
CA VAL A 334 -9.64 5.25 -20.98
C VAL A 334 -9.55 4.66 -22.40
N HIS A 335 -8.57 3.82 -22.64
CA HIS A 335 -8.40 3.09 -23.91
C HIS A 335 -8.28 1.57 -23.66
N GLY A 336 -8.48 0.79 -24.73
CA GLY A 336 -8.56 -0.67 -24.64
C GLY A 336 -7.24 -1.42 -24.43
N ASP A 337 -6.09 -0.74 -24.53
CA ASP A 337 -4.78 -1.36 -24.33
C ASP A 337 -4.35 -1.26 -22.86
N TYR A 338 -4.62 -2.33 -22.10
CA TYR A 338 -4.32 -2.37 -20.66
C TYR A 338 -2.82 -2.29 -20.34
N TRP A 339 -1.96 -2.91 -21.20
CA TRP A 339 -0.50 -2.95 -21.02
C TRP A 339 0.27 -1.95 -21.87
N GLY A 340 -0.43 -1.13 -22.64
CA GLY A 340 0.14 -0.12 -23.52
C GLY A 340 0.50 1.17 -22.78
N SER A 341 0.18 2.29 -23.41
CA SER A 341 0.38 3.62 -22.85
C SER A 341 -0.37 3.78 -21.51
N PRO A 342 0.12 4.63 -20.59
CA PRO A 342 -0.59 4.94 -19.36
C PRO A 342 -2.03 5.36 -19.63
N GLN A 343 -2.97 4.87 -18.84
CA GLN A 343 -4.38 5.26 -18.93
C GLN A 343 -4.54 6.67 -18.35
N PRO A 344 -4.92 7.69 -19.12
CA PRO A 344 -4.94 9.09 -18.67
C PRO A 344 -5.84 9.32 -17.45
N LEU A 345 -6.93 8.56 -17.31
CA LEU A 345 -7.83 8.65 -16.16
C LEU A 345 -7.07 8.53 -14.84
N PHE A 346 -6.11 7.60 -14.74
CA PHE A 346 -5.37 7.37 -13.49
C PHE A 346 -4.32 8.43 -13.19
N GLN A 347 -4.02 9.30 -14.16
CA GLN A 347 -3.16 10.47 -13.96
C GLN A 347 -3.94 11.72 -13.54
N CYS A 348 -5.30 11.66 -13.56
CA CYS A 348 -6.13 12.74 -13.06
C CYS A 348 -6.06 12.83 -11.54
N GLY A 349 -6.13 14.04 -10.99
CA GLY A 349 -6.09 14.28 -9.55
C GLY A 349 -6.00 15.75 -9.20
N VAL A 350 -5.69 16.05 -7.94
CA VAL A 350 -5.43 17.41 -7.50
C VAL A 350 -3.96 17.77 -7.73
N GLU A 351 -3.71 19.03 -8.13
CA GLU A 351 -2.35 19.57 -8.20
C GLU A 351 -1.84 19.93 -6.81
N VAL A 352 -0.52 19.82 -6.61
CA VAL A 352 0.15 20.23 -5.37
C VAL A 352 1.43 21.03 -5.68
N ASP A 353 1.83 21.87 -4.76
CA ASP A 353 3.17 22.48 -4.75
C ASP A 353 4.23 21.56 -4.10
N GLU A 354 5.44 22.07 -3.93
CA GLU A 354 6.56 21.36 -3.29
C GLU A 354 6.31 21.05 -1.80
N ASN A 355 5.34 21.68 -1.16
CA ASN A 355 4.92 21.43 0.22
C ASN A 355 3.69 20.54 0.32
N MET A 356 3.23 19.98 -0.79
CA MET A 356 1.98 19.24 -0.92
C MET A 356 0.72 20.06 -0.62
N LEU A 357 0.81 21.41 -0.60
CA LEU A 357 -0.36 22.29 -0.54
C LEU A 357 -1.14 22.18 -1.85
N VAL A 358 -2.45 22.02 -1.77
CA VAL A 358 -3.29 21.89 -2.97
C VAL A 358 -3.36 23.20 -3.73
N THR A 359 -3.02 23.10 -5.03
CA THR A 359 -3.02 24.23 -5.96
C THR A 359 -3.95 23.97 -7.15
N TYR A 360 -4.29 25.03 -7.84
CA TYR A 360 -4.93 24.98 -9.15
C TYR A 360 -4.37 26.11 -10.02
N GLN A 361 -3.86 25.73 -11.20
CA GLN A 361 -3.16 26.68 -12.09
C GLN A 361 -2.06 27.48 -11.37
N GLY A 362 -1.28 26.81 -10.54
CA GLY A 362 -0.16 27.36 -9.79
C GLY A 362 -0.54 28.24 -8.58
N LYS A 363 -1.82 28.35 -8.23
CA LYS A 363 -2.28 29.11 -7.04
C LYS A 363 -2.87 28.21 -5.98
N PRO A 364 -2.60 28.44 -4.69
CA PRO A 364 -3.26 27.71 -3.61
C PRO A 364 -4.78 27.81 -3.70
N VAL A 365 -5.48 26.66 -3.64
CA VAL A 365 -6.95 26.64 -3.55
C VAL A 365 -7.40 27.07 -2.16
N HIS A 366 -6.74 26.55 -1.13
CA HIS A 366 -6.89 26.96 0.26
C HIS A 366 -5.51 27.02 0.91
N SER A 367 -5.33 27.97 1.83
CA SER A 367 -4.00 28.22 2.46
C SER A 367 -3.54 27.10 3.43
N ASN A 368 -4.38 26.11 3.71
CA ASN A 368 -4.12 25.06 4.70
C ASN A 368 -4.67 23.67 4.33
N VAL A 369 -4.92 23.40 3.04
CA VAL A 369 -5.33 22.10 2.55
C VAL A 369 -4.18 21.48 1.78
N TYR A 370 -3.73 20.33 2.26
CA TYR A 370 -2.63 19.54 1.70
C TYR A 370 -3.17 18.23 1.13
N ALA A 371 -2.48 17.63 0.19
CA ALA A 371 -2.86 16.32 -0.35
C ALA A 371 -1.72 15.32 -0.22
N ALA A 372 -2.09 14.03 -0.04
CA ALA A 372 -1.14 12.93 0.04
C ALA A 372 -1.69 11.67 -0.66
N GLY A 373 -0.81 10.93 -1.30
CA GLY A 373 -1.10 9.64 -1.91
C GLY A 373 -1.90 9.75 -3.20
N GLY A 374 -2.81 8.82 -3.41
CA GLY A 374 -3.45 8.55 -4.68
C GLY A 374 -4.40 9.60 -5.23
N VAL A 375 -4.70 10.66 -4.48
CA VAL A 375 -5.49 11.79 -4.95
C VAL A 375 -4.64 12.79 -5.76
N ILE A 376 -3.30 12.72 -5.65
CA ILE A 376 -2.38 13.62 -6.37
C ILE A 376 -2.31 13.20 -7.83
N ALA A 377 -2.37 14.18 -8.74
CA ALA A 377 -2.29 13.99 -10.18
C ALA A 377 -0.90 13.52 -10.66
N GLY A 378 -0.83 12.94 -11.85
CA GLY A 378 0.38 12.75 -12.65
C GLY A 378 0.99 11.34 -12.63
N ALA A 379 0.50 10.38 -11.85
CA ALA A 379 1.07 9.02 -11.77
C ALA A 379 0.07 7.92 -12.13
N THR A 380 0.47 6.97 -12.97
CA THR A 380 -0.27 5.71 -13.18
C THR A 380 0.24 4.65 -12.19
N ARG A 381 -0.04 4.86 -10.92
CA ARG A 381 0.53 4.17 -9.76
C ARG A 381 0.51 2.65 -9.83
N TRP A 382 -0.56 2.05 -10.36
CA TRP A 382 -0.71 0.61 -10.47
C TRP A 382 0.25 0.01 -11.54
N GLN A 383 0.47 0.73 -12.65
CA GLN A 383 1.36 0.31 -13.74
C GLN A 383 2.85 0.49 -13.35
N GLU A 384 3.17 1.63 -12.76
CA GLU A 384 4.51 2.00 -12.31
C GLU A 384 4.96 1.24 -11.06
N LYS A 385 4.02 0.71 -10.26
CA LYS A 385 4.28 0.23 -8.90
C LYS A 385 4.93 1.32 -8.04
N SER A 386 4.28 2.49 -7.98
CA SER A 386 4.78 3.69 -7.28
C SER A 386 3.85 4.14 -6.13
N GLY A 387 2.75 3.43 -5.91
CA GLY A 387 1.67 3.87 -5.04
C GLY A 387 2.08 4.18 -3.61
N GLU A 388 2.83 3.28 -2.97
CA GLU A 388 3.27 3.46 -1.59
C GLU A 388 4.38 4.52 -1.49
N GLY A 389 5.31 4.58 -2.44
CA GLY A 389 6.34 5.61 -2.49
C GLY A 389 5.75 7.01 -2.60
N VAL A 390 4.78 7.20 -3.51
CA VAL A 390 4.02 8.46 -3.62
C VAL A 390 3.28 8.77 -2.31
N ALA A 391 2.59 7.77 -1.72
CA ALA A 391 1.82 7.98 -0.51
C ALA A 391 2.69 8.30 0.72
N LEU A 392 3.82 7.63 0.88
CA LEU A 392 4.73 7.84 1.99
C LEU A 392 5.44 9.19 1.88
N GLY A 393 6.06 9.48 0.73
CA GLY A 393 6.80 10.71 0.53
C GLY A 393 5.93 11.96 0.60
N SER A 394 4.75 11.95 -0.04
CA SER A 394 3.81 13.08 0.05
C SER A 394 3.26 13.27 1.47
N ALA A 395 3.03 12.19 2.21
CA ALA A 395 2.57 12.27 3.59
C ALA A 395 3.61 12.89 4.54
N ILE A 396 4.90 12.58 4.36
CA ILE A 396 6.00 13.22 5.11
C ILE A 396 6.04 14.71 4.80
N LYS A 397 6.11 15.09 3.53
CA LYS A 397 6.18 16.51 3.13
C LYS A 397 4.98 17.33 3.61
N ALA A 398 3.77 16.83 3.45
CA ALA A 398 2.58 17.48 3.94
C ALA A 398 2.61 17.68 5.47
N ALA A 399 3.02 16.65 6.20
CA ALA A 399 3.11 16.74 7.66
C ALA A 399 4.18 17.75 8.12
N ASP A 400 5.36 17.74 7.52
CA ASP A 400 6.47 18.64 7.88
C ASP A 400 6.14 20.10 7.50
N ALA A 401 5.48 20.34 6.38
CA ALA A 401 5.00 21.66 6.00
C ALA A 401 3.98 22.22 7.01
N ILE A 402 3.04 21.37 7.45
CA ILE A 402 2.07 21.74 8.49
C ILE A 402 2.76 22.07 9.81
N LEU A 403 3.67 21.22 10.28
CA LEU A 403 4.39 21.43 11.54
C LEU A 403 5.21 22.73 11.51
N SER A 404 5.86 23.02 10.38
CA SER A 404 6.63 24.24 10.18
C SER A 404 5.72 25.48 10.20
N SER A 405 4.56 25.44 9.58
CA SER A 405 3.61 26.57 9.52
C SER A 405 2.98 26.88 10.89
N VAL A 406 2.65 25.84 11.67
CA VAL A 406 2.05 25.99 13.01
C VAL A 406 3.09 26.47 14.01
N GLY A 407 4.33 25.97 13.96
CA GLY A 407 5.45 26.42 14.80
C GLY A 407 5.79 27.90 14.59
N ALA A 408 5.78 28.38 13.36
CA ALA A 408 5.97 29.81 13.05
C ALA A 408 4.82 30.69 13.59
N GLY A 409 3.57 30.18 13.56
CA GLY A 409 2.41 30.90 14.10
C GLY A 409 2.39 31.01 15.63
N ALA A 410 2.93 30.02 16.35
CA ALA A 410 3.05 30.05 17.80
C ALA A 410 4.11 31.10 18.26
N ALA A 411 5.26 31.12 17.58
CA ALA A 411 6.33 32.09 17.87
C ALA A 411 5.92 33.56 17.61
N THR A 412 4.94 33.79 16.73
CA THR A 412 4.40 35.13 16.43
C THR A 412 3.38 35.58 17.47
N ARG A 413 2.62 34.63 18.09
CA ARG A 413 1.64 34.93 19.15
C ARG A 413 2.29 35.22 20.52
N GLU A 414 3.50 34.73 20.79
CA GLU A 414 4.24 35.03 22.00
C GLU A 414 4.99 36.38 21.94
N ARG A 415 5.07 37.04 20.77
CA ARG A 415 5.72 38.34 20.58
C ARG A 415 4.75 39.50 20.47
N ASN A 416 3.46 39.28 20.51
CA ASN A 416 2.38 40.28 20.56
C ASN A 416 1.61 40.17 21.86
#